data_16807370d1f2712cf7f9577ad3fb67e8
#
_entry.id   16807370d1f2712cf7f9577ad3fb67e8
#
_cell.length_a   1.000
_cell.length_b   1.000
_cell.length_c   1.000
_cell.angle_alpha   90.00
_cell.angle_beta   90.00
_cell.angle_gamma   90.00
#
_symmetry.space_group_name_H-M   'P 1'
#
loop_
_entity.id
_entity.type
_entity.pdbx_description
1 polymer ?
#
loop_
_entity_poly.entity_id
_entity_poly.type
_entity_poly.pdbx_seq_one_letter_code
_entity_poly.pdbx_strand_id
1 'polypeptide(L)'
;MPLAVLDDKIWFPPVEDAMADGLLAMGGDLGTQRLLLAYQKGIFPWYDGSLPLWWSPNPRFILLPNDLKVSKSMKSLFNKNMFRFTINCSFPEVIHQCKQTTRQGQNGTWITDEMEKAYIQLHQRGYAHSGETWHNGQLVGGLYGVRMGKVFFGESMFSTQSNASKFAFINYVHQLQKEGVQLIDCQVYTQHLESLGAKMVMREQFMQLLQHSL
;
A
#
# COMPACT_ATOMS: atom_id res chain seq x y z
N MET A 1 4.21 27.31 -1.03
CA MET A 1 4.76 27.51 0.35
C MET A 1 6.09 26.80 0.45
N PRO A 2 6.99 27.13 1.39
CA PRO A 2 8.19 26.34 1.61
C PRO A 2 7.80 24.94 2.09
N LEU A 3 8.56 23.91 1.69
CA LEU A 3 8.37 22.53 2.11
C LEU A 3 8.51 22.43 3.65
N ALA A 4 7.55 21.79 4.32
CA ALA A 4 7.58 21.62 5.77
C ALA A 4 8.72 20.66 6.16
N VAL A 5 9.48 21.04 7.20
CA VAL A 5 10.52 20.19 7.80
C VAL A 5 10.01 19.68 9.13
N LEU A 6 9.86 18.34 9.24
CA LEU A 6 9.36 17.69 10.46
C LEU A 6 10.50 17.49 11.45
N ASP A 7 10.21 17.78 12.71
CA ASP A 7 11.07 17.57 13.87
C ASP A 7 10.65 16.31 14.66
N ASP A 8 11.09 16.18 15.91
CA ASP A 8 10.74 15.05 16.79
C ASP A 8 9.28 15.08 17.25
N LYS A 9 8.56 16.21 17.10
CA LYS A 9 7.14 16.30 17.42
C LYS A 9 6.31 15.57 16.36
N ILE A 10 5.26 14.90 16.80
CA ILE A 10 4.39 14.13 15.91
C ILE A 10 3.28 15.04 15.37
N TRP A 11 3.51 15.57 14.18
CA TRP A 11 2.58 16.43 13.46
C TRP A 11 2.80 16.36 11.96
N PHE A 12 1.82 16.81 11.19
CA PHE A 12 1.92 17.05 9.74
C PHE A 12 1.18 18.34 9.38
N PRO A 13 1.65 19.09 8.37
CA PRO A 13 0.91 20.21 7.83
C PRO A 13 -0.41 19.75 7.19
N PRO A 14 -1.36 20.67 6.91
CA PRO A 14 -2.54 20.38 6.11
C PRO A 14 -2.15 19.76 4.74
N VAL A 15 -2.89 18.77 4.27
CA VAL A 15 -2.58 18.12 2.97
C VAL A 15 -2.75 19.07 1.78
N GLU A 16 -3.50 20.13 1.95
CA GLU A 16 -3.68 21.21 0.98
C GLU A 16 -2.38 21.96 0.66
N ASP A 17 -1.42 21.95 1.61
CA ASP A 17 -0.10 22.56 1.44
C ASP A 17 0.86 21.73 0.59
N ALA A 18 0.47 20.52 0.17
CA ALA A 18 1.29 19.68 -0.70
C ALA A 18 1.60 20.38 -2.02
N MET A 19 2.83 20.20 -2.49
CA MET A 19 3.31 20.71 -3.78
C MET A 19 2.50 20.08 -4.93
N ALA A 20 2.68 20.59 -6.15
CA ALA A 20 1.93 20.14 -7.33
C ALA A 20 2.12 18.64 -7.64
N ASP A 21 3.28 18.08 -7.30
CA ASP A 21 3.60 16.65 -7.42
C ASP A 21 3.09 15.81 -6.24
N GLY A 22 2.60 16.45 -5.18
CA GLY A 22 2.09 15.81 -3.98
C GLY A 22 3.08 15.74 -2.81
N LEU A 23 4.33 16.22 -2.95
CA LEU A 23 5.27 16.29 -1.84
C LEU A 23 4.77 17.28 -0.78
N LEU A 24 4.67 16.83 0.47
CA LEU A 24 4.07 17.61 1.57
C LEU A 24 5.08 18.04 2.63
N ALA A 25 5.96 17.13 3.01
CA ALA A 25 6.93 17.38 4.08
C ALA A 25 8.18 16.51 3.93
N MET A 26 9.25 16.88 4.63
CA MET A 26 10.50 16.11 4.74
C MET A 26 10.96 15.99 6.18
N GLY A 27 11.72 14.95 6.51
CA GLY A 27 12.26 14.72 7.86
C GLY A 27 11.31 13.96 8.77
N GLY A 28 11.53 14.09 10.09
CA GLY A 28 10.90 13.24 11.10
C GLY A 28 11.43 11.81 11.08
N ASP A 29 10.67 10.89 11.65
CA ASP A 29 11.02 9.47 11.81
C ASP A 29 9.94 8.55 11.23
N LEU A 30 10.19 7.23 11.19
CA LEU A 30 9.22 6.21 10.81
C LEU A 30 8.59 5.50 12.02
N GLY A 31 8.55 6.17 13.17
CA GLY A 31 7.92 5.62 14.37
C GLY A 31 6.44 5.31 14.16
N THR A 32 5.95 4.28 14.87
CA THR A 32 4.56 3.82 14.74
C THR A 32 3.54 4.96 14.87
N GLN A 33 3.72 5.88 15.81
CA GLN A 33 2.76 6.97 16.03
C GLN A 33 2.72 7.94 14.85
N ARG A 34 3.88 8.29 14.29
CA ARG A 34 3.96 9.18 13.12
C ARG A 34 3.37 8.50 11.88
N LEU A 35 3.69 7.22 11.65
CA LEU A 35 3.11 6.46 10.53
C LEU A 35 1.58 6.39 10.62
N LEU A 36 1.04 6.06 11.79
CA LEU A 36 -0.42 6.01 11.98
C LEU A 36 -1.07 7.39 11.79
N LEU A 37 -0.46 8.46 12.31
CA LEU A 37 -0.95 9.82 12.08
C LEU A 37 -0.92 10.19 10.59
N ALA A 38 0.15 9.80 9.87
CA ALA A 38 0.26 10.02 8.44
C ALA A 38 -0.91 9.38 7.69
N TYR A 39 -1.16 8.08 7.90
CA TYR A 39 -2.27 7.37 7.26
C TYR A 39 -3.63 7.98 7.59
N GLN A 40 -3.87 8.36 8.86
CA GLN A 40 -5.11 9.04 9.28
C GLN A 40 -5.34 10.35 8.52
N LYS A 41 -4.27 11.02 8.12
CA LYS A 41 -4.30 12.28 7.36
C LYS A 41 -4.20 12.09 5.84
N GLY A 42 -4.24 10.87 5.33
CA GLY A 42 -4.08 10.60 3.88
C GLY A 42 -2.67 10.85 3.35
N ILE A 43 -1.66 10.75 4.25
CA ILE A 43 -0.25 10.96 3.96
C ILE A 43 0.47 9.61 4.01
N PHE A 44 1.50 9.43 3.18
CA PHE A 44 2.34 8.23 3.21
C PHE A 44 3.81 8.57 2.99
N PRO A 45 4.76 7.77 3.53
CA PRO A 45 6.18 7.94 3.26
C PRO A 45 6.56 7.32 1.91
N TRP A 46 7.34 8.03 1.09
CA TRP A 46 7.91 7.51 -0.14
C TRP A 46 9.20 8.24 -0.48
N TYR A 47 10.35 7.55 -0.39
CA TYR A 47 11.68 8.10 -0.61
C TYR A 47 12.70 6.99 -0.83
N ASP A 48 13.81 7.30 -1.49
CA ASP A 48 14.93 6.38 -1.78
C ASP A 48 16.25 6.77 -1.11
N GLY A 49 16.23 7.86 -0.33
CA GLY A 49 17.39 8.40 0.38
C GLY A 49 17.39 8.09 1.88
N SER A 50 18.17 8.88 2.63
CA SER A 50 18.26 8.79 4.10
C SER A 50 17.24 9.66 4.83
N LEU A 51 16.58 10.60 4.15
CA LEU A 51 15.64 11.55 4.75
C LEU A 51 14.21 11.17 4.35
N PRO A 52 13.31 10.88 5.29
CA PRO A 52 11.91 10.60 5.00
C PRO A 52 11.23 11.74 4.23
N LEU A 53 10.53 11.40 3.14
CA LEU A 53 9.67 12.30 2.40
C LEU A 53 8.22 11.83 2.52
N TRP A 54 7.30 12.78 2.75
CA TRP A 54 5.90 12.52 3.02
C TRP A 54 5.03 13.11 1.93
N TRP A 55 4.07 12.32 1.45
CA TRP A 55 3.33 12.63 0.23
C TRP A 55 1.82 12.58 0.45
N SER A 56 1.11 13.49 -0.21
CA SER A 56 -0.34 13.47 -0.38
C SER A 56 -0.70 13.96 -1.78
N PRO A 57 -0.59 13.11 -2.82
CA PRO A 57 -0.82 13.52 -4.21
C PRO A 57 -2.27 13.90 -4.50
N ASN A 58 -2.41 14.75 -5.52
CA ASN A 58 -3.70 15.13 -6.09
C ASN A 58 -3.59 15.07 -7.63
N PRO A 59 -4.33 14.17 -8.32
CA PRO A 59 -5.35 13.27 -7.77
C PRO A 59 -4.76 12.07 -7.00
N ARG A 60 -5.61 11.37 -6.22
CA ARG A 60 -5.29 10.14 -5.48
C ARG A 60 -5.80 8.92 -6.23
N PHE A 61 -5.03 7.85 -6.24
CA PHE A 61 -5.42 6.59 -6.86
C PHE A 61 -6.02 5.64 -5.82
N ILE A 62 -7.27 5.19 -6.04
CA ILE A 62 -8.02 4.37 -5.09
C ILE A 62 -8.73 3.20 -5.77
N LEU A 63 -9.03 2.15 -5.00
CA LEU A 63 -9.97 1.11 -5.39
C LEU A 63 -11.07 1.01 -4.33
N LEU A 64 -12.33 1.14 -4.76
CA LEU A 64 -13.44 0.69 -3.92
C LEU A 64 -13.54 -0.82 -4.08
N PRO A 65 -13.56 -1.63 -2.98
CA PRO A 65 -13.54 -3.09 -3.10
C PRO A 65 -14.62 -3.65 -4.03
N ASN A 66 -15.79 -3.01 -4.09
CA ASN A 66 -16.89 -3.41 -4.98
C ASN A 66 -16.63 -3.14 -6.47
N ASP A 67 -15.65 -2.29 -6.79
CA ASP A 67 -15.26 -1.98 -8.18
C ASP A 67 -14.18 -2.93 -8.71
N LEU A 68 -13.78 -3.96 -7.92
CA LEU A 68 -12.75 -4.92 -8.31
C LEU A 68 -13.10 -5.63 -9.62
N LYS A 69 -12.20 -5.55 -10.60
CA LYS A 69 -12.32 -6.21 -11.89
C LYS A 69 -11.43 -7.46 -11.96
N VAL A 70 -12.03 -8.61 -12.19
CA VAL A 70 -11.32 -9.89 -12.35
C VAL A 70 -11.41 -10.35 -13.79
N SER A 71 -10.29 -10.35 -14.52
CA SER A 71 -10.23 -10.75 -15.92
C SER A 71 -10.60 -12.24 -16.13
N LYS A 72 -11.01 -12.60 -17.35
CA LYS A 72 -11.30 -14.00 -17.73
C LYS A 72 -10.09 -14.91 -17.48
N SER A 73 -8.87 -14.44 -17.78
CA SER A 73 -7.64 -15.19 -17.56
C SER A 73 -7.37 -15.46 -16.08
N MET A 74 -7.64 -14.47 -15.20
CA MET A 74 -7.53 -14.65 -13.75
C MET A 74 -8.58 -15.64 -13.23
N LYS A 75 -9.84 -15.54 -13.69
CA LYS A 75 -10.88 -16.54 -13.33
C LYS A 75 -10.47 -17.96 -13.72
N SER A 76 -9.89 -18.16 -14.92
CA SER A 76 -9.34 -19.44 -15.33
C SER A 76 -8.20 -19.91 -14.44
N LEU A 77 -7.32 -19.00 -14.00
CA LEU A 77 -6.20 -19.32 -13.10
C LEU A 77 -6.69 -19.80 -11.71
N PHE A 78 -7.72 -19.17 -11.17
CA PHE A 78 -8.34 -19.60 -9.91
C PHE A 78 -8.85 -21.03 -9.97
N ASN A 79 -9.47 -21.42 -11.10
CA ASN A 79 -9.99 -22.78 -11.31
C ASN A 79 -8.91 -23.86 -11.44
N LYS A 80 -7.65 -23.48 -11.73
CA LYS A 80 -6.53 -24.44 -11.86
C LYS A 80 -5.94 -24.89 -10.52
N ASN A 81 -6.32 -24.25 -9.41
CA ASN A 81 -5.79 -24.52 -8.05
C ASN A 81 -4.25 -24.54 -7.97
N MET A 82 -3.58 -23.79 -8.85
CA MET A 82 -2.13 -23.77 -8.93
C MET A 82 -1.50 -23.00 -7.74
N PHE A 83 -2.18 -21.98 -7.27
CA PHE A 83 -1.73 -21.13 -6.18
C PHE A 83 -2.56 -21.34 -4.92
N ARG A 84 -1.91 -21.25 -3.76
CA ARG A 84 -2.54 -21.17 -2.45
C ARG A 84 -2.44 -19.75 -1.92
N PHE A 85 -3.49 -19.24 -1.31
CA PHE A 85 -3.53 -17.92 -0.67
C PHE A 85 -3.48 -18.05 0.85
N THR A 86 -2.72 -17.17 1.51
CA THR A 86 -2.70 -17.01 2.97
C THR A 86 -2.69 -15.52 3.33
N ILE A 87 -2.94 -15.22 4.60
CA ILE A 87 -2.90 -13.86 5.16
C ILE A 87 -2.04 -13.88 6.41
N ASN A 88 -1.10 -12.93 6.53
CA ASN A 88 -0.25 -12.72 7.71
C ASN A 88 0.59 -13.96 8.12
N CYS A 89 0.82 -14.89 7.20
CA CYS A 89 1.63 -16.09 7.48
C CYS A 89 3.14 -15.82 7.35
N SER A 90 3.53 -14.82 6.54
CA SER A 90 4.94 -14.55 6.26
C SER A 90 5.19 -13.06 5.96
N PHE A 91 4.66 -12.16 6.78
CA PHE A 91 4.78 -10.71 6.58
C PHE A 91 6.22 -10.24 6.38
N PRO A 92 7.22 -10.65 7.22
CA PRO A 92 8.60 -10.22 7.03
C PRO A 92 9.18 -10.64 5.68
N GLU A 93 8.84 -11.83 5.19
CA GLU A 93 9.30 -12.31 3.88
C GLU A 93 8.62 -11.55 2.74
N VAL A 94 7.32 -11.22 2.87
CA VAL A 94 6.60 -10.43 1.85
C VAL A 94 7.24 -9.06 1.67
N ILE A 95 7.49 -8.31 2.76
CA ILE A 95 8.11 -6.98 2.66
C ILE A 95 9.54 -7.07 2.14
N HIS A 96 10.30 -8.09 2.57
CA HIS A 96 11.64 -8.35 2.07
C HIS A 96 11.65 -8.60 0.55
N GLN A 97 10.77 -9.45 0.04
CA GLN A 97 10.63 -9.70 -1.40
C GLN A 97 10.17 -8.45 -2.18
N CYS A 98 9.28 -7.64 -1.61
CA CYS A 98 8.91 -6.35 -2.19
C CYS A 98 10.12 -5.40 -2.32
N LYS A 99 11.01 -5.39 -1.33
CA LYS A 99 12.25 -4.61 -1.32
C LYS A 99 13.25 -5.10 -2.38
N GLN A 100 13.35 -6.41 -2.60
CA GLN A 100 14.25 -7.01 -3.60
C GLN A 100 13.74 -6.85 -5.05
N THR A 101 12.47 -6.49 -5.22
CA THR A 101 11.85 -6.43 -6.55
C THR A 101 12.34 -5.21 -7.32
N THR A 102 13.08 -5.44 -8.41
CA THR A 102 13.45 -4.38 -9.36
C THR A 102 12.23 -3.96 -10.18
N ARG A 103 11.96 -2.67 -10.27
CA ARG A 103 10.86 -2.11 -11.06
C ARG A 103 11.40 -1.38 -12.29
N GLN A 104 10.74 -1.57 -13.44
CA GLN A 104 11.10 -0.84 -14.66
C GLN A 104 11.03 0.68 -14.40
N GLY A 105 12.12 1.39 -14.71
CA GLY A 105 12.21 2.85 -14.55
C GLY A 105 12.60 3.33 -13.16
N GLN A 106 12.95 2.45 -12.23
CA GLN A 106 13.50 2.81 -10.92
C GLN A 106 14.88 2.20 -10.73
N ASN A 107 15.85 3.03 -10.36
CA ASN A 107 17.18 2.57 -9.94
C ASN A 107 17.13 2.14 -8.47
N GLY A 108 16.72 0.88 -8.21
CA GLY A 108 16.63 0.34 -6.85
C GLY A 108 15.19 0.27 -6.31
N THR A 109 15.08 0.09 -5.00
CA THR A 109 13.81 0.04 -4.28
C THR A 109 13.70 1.26 -3.37
N TRP A 110 12.46 1.76 -3.19
CA TRP A 110 12.16 2.80 -2.20
C TRP A 110 12.00 2.24 -0.77
N ILE A 111 11.96 0.90 -0.61
CA ILE A 111 11.84 0.26 0.69
C ILE A 111 13.23 0.15 1.31
N THR A 112 13.57 1.10 2.19
CA THR A 112 14.83 1.10 2.93
C THR A 112 14.83 0.05 4.07
N ASP A 113 15.99 -0.24 4.68
CA ASP A 113 16.07 -1.11 5.86
C ASP A 113 15.25 -0.55 7.03
N GLU A 114 15.20 0.76 7.15
CA GLU A 114 14.42 1.44 8.19
C GLU A 114 12.92 1.29 7.95
N MET A 115 12.45 1.44 6.71
CA MET A 115 11.06 1.19 6.34
C MET A 115 10.67 -0.26 6.60
N GLU A 116 11.48 -1.22 6.17
CA GLU A 116 11.23 -2.65 6.42
C GLU A 116 11.02 -2.93 7.91
N LYS A 117 11.93 -2.41 8.77
CA LYS A 117 11.81 -2.54 10.23
C LYS A 117 10.54 -1.87 10.77
N ALA A 118 10.23 -0.66 10.32
CA ALA A 118 9.05 0.10 10.77
C ALA A 118 7.74 -0.64 10.44
N TYR A 119 7.60 -1.18 9.22
CA TYR A 119 6.40 -1.93 8.83
C TYR A 119 6.30 -3.30 9.50
N ILE A 120 7.42 -3.97 9.80
CA ILE A 120 7.42 -5.18 10.64
C ILE A 120 6.92 -4.85 12.04
N GLN A 121 7.32 -3.71 12.63
CA GLN A 121 6.79 -3.25 13.91
C GLN A 121 5.29 -2.94 13.85
N LEU A 122 4.81 -2.30 12.77
CA LEU A 122 3.37 -2.08 12.56
C LEU A 122 2.61 -3.42 12.46
N HIS A 123 3.19 -4.41 11.81
CA HIS A 123 2.61 -5.76 11.73
C HIS A 123 2.51 -6.43 13.12
N GLN A 124 3.57 -6.39 13.91
CA GLN A 124 3.58 -6.94 15.27
C GLN A 124 2.55 -6.26 16.18
N ARG A 125 2.18 -5.00 15.88
CA ARG A 125 1.14 -4.23 16.60
C ARG A 125 -0.26 -4.39 15.99
N GLY A 126 -0.42 -5.21 14.95
CA GLY A 126 -1.70 -5.52 14.32
C GLY A 126 -2.21 -4.46 13.33
N TYR A 127 -1.37 -3.52 12.90
CA TYR A 127 -1.75 -2.49 11.93
C TYR A 127 -1.37 -2.85 10.49
N ALA A 128 -0.21 -3.49 10.28
CA ALA A 128 0.19 -3.90 8.94
C ALA A 128 -0.13 -5.37 8.68
N HIS A 129 -0.54 -5.67 7.45
CA HIS A 129 -1.02 -6.98 7.03
C HIS A 129 -0.45 -7.35 5.66
N SER A 130 -0.32 -8.65 5.42
CA SER A 130 0.10 -9.20 4.14
C SER A 130 -0.90 -10.21 3.58
N GLY A 131 -0.91 -10.30 2.24
CA GLY A 131 -1.55 -11.39 1.50
C GLY A 131 -0.49 -12.13 0.69
N GLU A 132 -0.41 -13.45 0.82
CA GLU A 132 0.63 -14.27 0.23
C GLU A 132 0.09 -15.22 -0.83
N THR A 133 0.86 -15.39 -1.90
CA THR A 133 0.63 -16.42 -2.91
C THR A 133 1.75 -17.46 -2.87
N TRP A 134 1.36 -18.72 -2.71
CA TRP A 134 2.26 -19.86 -2.62
C TRP A 134 2.07 -20.81 -3.82
N HIS A 135 3.19 -21.32 -4.33
CA HIS A 135 3.22 -22.38 -5.33
C HIS A 135 4.24 -23.44 -4.93
N ASN A 136 3.81 -24.70 -4.79
CA ASN A 136 4.65 -25.81 -4.34
C ASN A 136 5.41 -25.53 -3.03
N GLY A 137 4.76 -24.84 -2.08
CA GLY A 137 5.36 -24.50 -0.79
C GLY A 137 6.29 -23.28 -0.82
N GLN A 138 6.53 -22.67 -1.99
CA GLN A 138 7.35 -21.46 -2.13
C GLN A 138 6.48 -20.22 -2.20
N LEU A 139 6.92 -19.13 -1.56
CA LEU A 139 6.30 -17.81 -1.65
C LEU A 139 6.66 -17.19 -2.99
N VAL A 140 5.67 -17.06 -3.89
CA VAL A 140 5.89 -16.63 -5.29
C VAL A 140 5.25 -15.30 -5.64
N GLY A 141 4.50 -14.71 -4.72
CA GLY A 141 3.91 -13.39 -4.85
C GLY A 141 3.23 -12.97 -3.57
N GLY A 142 3.00 -11.69 -3.44
CA GLY A 142 2.33 -11.14 -2.26
C GLY A 142 2.21 -9.63 -2.33
N LEU A 143 1.51 -9.11 -1.34
CA LEU A 143 1.35 -7.68 -1.10
C LEU A 143 1.37 -7.42 0.40
N TYR A 144 1.69 -6.18 0.78
CA TYR A 144 1.46 -5.73 2.14
C TYR A 144 0.87 -4.32 2.17
N GLY A 145 0.33 -3.95 3.31
CA GLY A 145 -0.19 -2.62 3.56
C GLY A 145 -0.65 -2.45 5.00
N VAL A 146 -1.17 -1.26 5.29
CA VAL A 146 -1.66 -0.87 6.62
C VAL A 146 -3.17 -0.84 6.61
N ARG A 147 -3.81 -1.33 7.68
CA ARG A 147 -5.25 -1.29 7.87
C ARG A 147 -5.62 -0.41 9.05
N MET A 148 -6.55 0.51 8.81
CA MET A 148 -7.12 1.35 9.86
C MET A 148 -8.64 1.47 9.62
N GLY A 149 -9.44 1.09 10.60
CA GLY A 149 -10.89 1.09 10.44
C GLY A 149 -11.35 0.28 9.23
N LYS A 150 -12.05 0.92 8.30
CA LYS A 150 -12.54 0.33 7.04
C LYS A 150 -11.68 0.73 5.82
N VAL A 151 -10.44 1.15 6.04
CA VAL A 151 -9.47 1.53 5.01
C VAL A 151 -8.29 0.58 5.01
N PHE A 152 -7.86 0.16 3.82
CA PHE A 152 -6.59 -0.52 3.60
C PHE A 152 -5.68 0.35 2.73
N PHE A 153 -4.52 0.69 3.23
CA PHE A 153 -3.47 1.43 2.52
C PHE A 153 -2.49 0.41 1.93
N GLY A 154 -2.57 0.20 0.61
CA GLY A 154 -1.71 -0.76 -0.10
C GLY A 154 -0.33 -0.16 -0.32
N GLU A 155 0.72 -0.78 0.21
CA GLU A 155 2.08 -0.26 0.14
C GLU A 155 2.85 -0.79 -1.05
N SER A 156 2.98 -2.08 -1.15
CA SER A 156 3.77 -2.70 -2.20
C SER A 156 3.33 -4.14 -2.48
N MET A 157 3.71 -4.62 -3.65
CA MET A 157 3.51 -6.01 -4.05
C MET A 157 4.70 -6.52 -4.87
N PHE A 158 4.92 -7.83 -4.83
CA PHE A 158 5.94 -8.52 -5.62
C PHE A 158 5.37 -9.75 -6.31
N SER A 159 6.08 -10.22 -7.34
CA SER A 159 5.72 -11.41 -8.08
C SER A 159 6.96 -12.04 -8.69
N THR A 160 7.26 -13.29 -8.35
CA THR A 160 8.32 -14.10 -8.98
C THR A 160 7.76 -15.04 -10.04
N GLN A 161 6.43 -15.24 -10.05
CA GLN A 161 5.72 -16.01 -11.07
C GLN A 161 4.57 -15.19 -11.67
N SER A 162 4.30 -15.40 -12.95
CA SER A 162 3.24 -14.67 -13.66
C SER A 162 1.91 -14.76 -12.92
N ASN A 163 1.27 -13.59 -12.72
CA ASN A 163 -0.02 -13.43 -12.06
C ASN A 163 -0.05 -13.72 -10.55
N ALA A 164 1.07 -14.08 -9.90
CA ALA A 164 1.05 -14.39 -8.47
C ALA A 164 0.67 -13.17 -7.60
N SER A 165 1.15 -11.96 -7.92
CA SER A 165 0.73 -10.74 -7.22
C SER A 165 -0.74 -10.39 -7.49
N LYS A 166 -1.24 -10.57 -8.72
CA LYS A 166 -2.67 -10.38 -9.03
C LYS A 166 -3.54 -11.37 -8.25
N PHE A 167 -3.09 -12.61 -8.13
CA PHE A 167 -3.80 -13.64 -7.37
C PHE A 167 -3.88 -13.27 -5.88
N ALA A 168 -2.75 -12.83 -5.29
CA ALA A 168 -2.74 -12.32 -3.91
C ALA A 168 -3.70 -11.14 -3.75
N PHE A 169 -3.60 -10.12 -4.62
CA PHE A 169 -4.39 -8.91 -4.52
C PHE A 169 -5.90 -9.18 -4.63
N ILE A 170 -6.34 -9.96 -5.60
CA ILE A 170 -7.76 -10.28 -5.79
C ILE A 170 -8.33 -11.03 -4.57
N ASN A 171 -7.62 -12.05 -4.06
CA ASN A 171 -8.05 -12.78 -2.86
C ASN A 171 -8.09 -11.86 -1.64
N TYR A 172 -7.09 -11.01 -1.49
CA TYR A 172 -7.02 -10.10 -0.35
C TYR A 172 -8.16 -9.07 -0.40
N VAL A 173 -8.46 -8.49 -1.58
CA VAL A 173 -9.61 -7.57 -1.74
C VAL A 173 -10.93 -8.28 -1.40
N HIS A 174 -11.14 -9.53 -1.84
CA HIS A 174 -12.33 -10.29 -1.46
C HIS A 174 -12.41 -10.53 0.07
N GLN A 175 -11.27 -10.74 0.73
CA GLN A 175 -11.24 -10.85 2.19
C GLN A 175 -11.57 -9.52 2.86
N LEU A 176 -10.96 -8.42 2.40
CA LEU A 176 -11.24 -7.06 2.87
C LEU A 176 -12.72 -6.68 2.72
N GLN A 177 -13.37 -7.08 1.60
CA GLN A 177 -14.81 -6.89 1.40
C GLN A 177 -15.64 -7.61 2.48
N LYS A 178 -15.31 -8.89 2.76
CA LYS A 178 -16.02 -9.67 3.80
C LYS A 178 -15.86 -9.04 5.19
N GLU A 179 -14.75 -8.36 5.43
CA GLU A 179 -14.43 -7.67 6.69
C GLU A 179 -14.95 -6.22 6.73
N GLY A 180 -15.70 -5.80 5.70
CA GLY A 180 -16.36 -4.49 5.66
C GLY A 180 -15.45 -3.32 5.31
N VAL A 181 -14.26 -3.57 4.73
CA VAL A 181 -13.40 -2.51 4.19
C VAL A 181 -14.11 -1.81 3.03
N GLN A 182 -14.10 -0.48 3.03
CA GLN A 182 -14.81 0.36 2.08
C GLN A 182 -13.89 1.07 1.09
N LEU A 183 -12.62 1.27 1.47
CA LEU A 183 -11.64 2.01 0.69
C LEU A 183 -10.29 1.28 0.69
N ILE A 184 -9.72 1.12 -0.49
CA ILE A 184 -8.31 0.73 -0.68
C ILE A 184 -7.58 1.93 -1.28
N ASP A 185 -6.65 2.47 -0.55
CA ASP A 185 -5.76 3.52 -1.01
C ASP A 185 -4.59 2.90 -1.77
N CYS A 186 -4.52 3.18 -3.06
CA CYS A 186 -3.45 2.73 -3.96
C CYS A 186 -2.39 3.82 -4.19
N GLN A 187 -2.53 4.98 -3.57
CA GLN A 187 -1.67 6.17 -3.56
C GLN A 187 -1.44 6.77 -4.96
N VAL A 188 -0.67 6.11 -5.81
CA VAL A 188 -0.28 6.60 -7.13
C VAL A 188 -0.73 5.64 -8.24
N TYR A 189 -0.94 6.20 -9.44
CA TYR A 189 -1.38 5.44 -10.60
C TYR A 189 -0.41 4.33 -10.99
N THR A 190 -0.97 3.16 -11.27
CA THR A 190 -0.30 2.07 -11.99
C THR A 190 -1.28 1.41 -12.96
N GLN A 191 -0.83 1.11 -14.18
CA GLN A 191 -1.63 0.38 -15.16
C GLN A 191 -2.11 -0.98 -14.62
N HIS A 192 -1.30 -1.60 -13.77
CA HIS A 192 -1.63 -2.86 -13.11
C HIS A 192 -2.91 -2.75 -12.28
N LEU A 193 -2.98 -1.78 -11.35
CA LEU A 193 -4.12 -1.58 -10.47
C LEU A 193 -5.33 -1.00 -11.20
N GLU A 194 -5.12 -0.16 -12.23
CA GLU A 194 -6.19 0.30 -13.11
C GLU A 194 -6.89 -0.88 -13.79
N SER A 195 -6.13 -1.87 -14.27
CA SER A 195 -6.69 -3.10 -14.85
C SER A 195 -7.54 -3.92 -13.87
N LEU A 196 -7.35 -3.71 -12.57
CA LEU A 196 -8.10 -4.33 -11.48
C LEU A 196 -9.26 -3.46 -10.97
N GLY A 197 -9.48 -2.28 -11.56
CA GLY A 197 -10.63 -1.42 -11.27
C GLY A 197 -10.31 -0.17 -10.46
N ALA A 198 -9.04 0.06 -10.11
CA ALA A 198 -8.63 1.29 -9.42
C ALA A 198 -8.83 2.51 -10.35
N LYS A 199 -9.11 3.67 -9.72
CA LYS A 199 -9.42 4.94 -10.42
C LYS A 199 -8.83 6.12 -9.69
N MET A 200 -8.57 7.20 -10.44
CA MET A 200 -8.19 8.49 -9.88
C MET A 200 -9.41 9.21 -9.34
N VAL A 201 -9.25 9.83 -8.17
CA VAL A 201 -10.21 10.76 -7.56
C VAL A 201 -9.47 12.02 -7.10
N MET A 202 -10.16 13.15 -7.02
CA MET A 202 -9.58 14.35 -6.43
C MET A 202 -9.24 14.10 -4.97
N ARG A 203 -8.14 14.69 -4.46
CA ARG A 203 -7.71 14.52 -3.06
C ARG A 203 -8.82 14.89 -2.08
N GLU A 204 -9.60 15.93 -2.34
CA GLU A 204 -10.74 16.30 -1.50
C GLU A 204 -11.75 15.14 -1.37
N GLN A 205 -12.13 14.51 -2.48
CA GLN A 205 -13.01 13.34 -2.47
C GLN A 205 -12.41 12.16 -1.73
N PHE A 206 -11.11 11.91 -1.92
CA PHE A 206 -10.38 10.88 -1.16
C PHE A 206 -10.42 11.15 0.34
N MET A 207 -10.18 12.40 0.78
CA MET A 207 -10.20 12.78 2.20
C MET A 207 -11.59 12.61 2.82
N GLN A 208 -12.66 12.91 2.08
CA GLN A 208 -14.04 12.65 2.52
C GLN A 208 -14.29 11.15 2.73
N LEU A 209 -13.89 10.31 1.76
CA LEU A 209 -13.99 8.85 1.88
C LEU A 209 -13.17 8.31 3.06
N LEU A 210 -11.96 8.80 3.24
CA LEU A 210 -11.06 8.42 4.33
C LEU A 210 -11.68 8.72 5.69
N GLN A 211 -12.17 9.94 5.92
CA GLN A 211 -12.79 10.37 7.18
C GLN A 211 -14.03 9.56 7.55
N HIS A 212 -14.83 9.14 6.56
CA HIS A 212 -16.03 8.30 6.81
C HIS A 212 -15.68 6.83 7.09
N SER A 213 -14.46 6.40 6.78
CA SER A 213 -14.05 5.00 6.84
C SER A 213 -13.05 4.69 7.98
N LEU A 214 -12.50 5.70 8.65
CA LEU A 214 -11.65 5.56 9.85
C LEU A 214 -12.49 5.50 11.11
#